data_7694a2d4ad937a3d72ca649259ab1d4e
#
_entry.id   7694a2d4ad937a3d72ca649259ab1d4e
#
_cell.length_a   1.000
_cell.length_b   1.000
_cell.length_c   1.000
_cell.angle_alpha   90.00
_cell.angle_beta   90.00
_cell.angle_gamma   90.00
#
_symmetry.space_group_name_H-M   'P 1'
#
loop_
_entity.id
_entity.type
_entity.pdbx_description
1 polymer ?
#
loop_
_entity_poly.entity_id
_entity_poly.type
_entity_poly.pdbx_seq_one_letter_code
_entity_poly.pdbx_strand_id
1 'polypeptide(L)'
;MRKIIMRGWPLIVSALAIAATPALAADDIMAGFYGNTVISAGGMLESHTHYRADHTFDVTATAMGRSFNAKGTWKIDDKGQLCRTYETAPPAMPNPLCIPAEPHKIGDSWSVTFNGRARTMTLKAGIE
;
A
#
# COMPACT_ATOMS: atom_id res chain seq x y z
N MET A 1 27.19 -63.80 27.81
CA MET A 1 26.00 -63.06 27.39
C MET A 1 26.31 -61.57 27.29
N ARG A 2 26.41 -61.08 26.13
CA ARG A 2 26.60 -59.65 25.94
C ARG A 2 25.24 -58.98 25.75
N LYS A 3 24.84 -58.13 26.68
CA LYS A 3 23.70 -57.27 26.51
C LYS A 3 24.09 -56.12 25.57
N ILE A 4 23.54 -56.11 24.37
CA ILE A 4 23.67 -54.97 23.48
C ILE A 4 22.68 -53.92 23.98
N ILE A 5 23.18 -52.87 24.58
CA ILE A 5 22.38 -51.71 24.94
C ILE A 5 22.31 -50.87 23.68
N MET A 6 21.21 -50.96 22.95
CA MET A 6 20.90 -49.99 21.92
C MET A 6 20.58 -48.65 22.62
N ARG A 7 21.55 -47.77 22.61
CA ARG A 7 21.27 -46.38 22.93
C ARG A 7 20.49 -45.80 21.75
N GLY A 8 19.19 -45.69 21.94
CA GLY A 8 18.39 -44.89 21.05
C GLY A 8 18.86 -43.44 21.14
N TRP A 9 19.46 -42.94 20.11
CA TRP A 9 19.70 -41.51 20.01
C TRP A 9 18.37 -40.83 19.83
N PRO A 10 18.04 -39.80 20.65
CA PRO A 10 16.89 -39.01 20.36
C PRO A 10 17.15 -38.30 19.03
N LEU A 11 16.32 -38.60 18.06
CA LEU A 11 16.23 -37.77 16.88
C LEU A 11 15.70 -36.39 17.33
N ILE A 12 16.63 -35.47 17.51
CA ILE A 12 16.28 -34.08 17.69
C ILE A 12 15.77 -33.63 16.32
N VAL A 13 14.48 -33.72 16.14
CA VAL A 13 13.82 -33.05 15.03
C VAL A 13 13.86 -31.56 15.38
N SER A 14 14.89 -30.89 14.91
CA SER A 14 14.90 -29.43 14.90
C SER A 14 13.78 -29.01 13.95
N ALA A 15 12.61 -28.75 14.51
CA ALA A 15 11.60 -28.02 13.76
C ALA A 15 12.18 -26.63 13.49
N LEU A 16 12.66 -26.41 12.27
CA LEU A 16 12.89 -25.06 11.80
C LEU A 16 11.52 -24.37 11.78
N ALA A 17 11.22 -23.64 12.84
CA ALA A 17 10.15 -22.69 12.79
C ALA A 17 10.58 -21.61 11.78
N ILE A 18 10.08 -21.70 10.55
CA ILE A 18 10.13 -20.58 9.63
C ILE A 18 9.25 -19.53 10.27
N ALA A 19 9.88 -18.56 10.98
CA ALA A 19 9.19 -17.36 11.41
C ALA A 19 8.76 -16.62 10.14
N ALA A 20 7.52 -16.85 9.72
CA ALA A 20 6.90 -15.99 8.73
C ALA A 20 6.89 -14.58 9.34
N THR A 21 7.60 -13.64 8.72
CA THR A 21 7.47 -12.22 9.05
C THR A 21 5.99 -11.86 8.91
N PRO A 22 5.30 -11.45 9.99
CA PRO A 22 3.91 -11.05 9.84
C PRO A 22 3.84 -9.90 8.84
N ALA A 23 2.92 -10.00 7.88
CA ALA A 23 2.59 -8.88 7.03
C ALA A 23 2.17 -7.70 7.91
N LEU A 24 2.66 -6.49 7.58
CA LEU A 24 2.23 -5.27 8.27
C LEU A 24 0.71 -5.14 8.18
N ALA A 25 0.05 -4.82 9.29
CA ALA A 25 -1.36 -4.50 9.27
C ALA A 25 -1.63 -3.27 8.39
N ALA A 26 -2.83 -3.17 7.82
CA ALA A 26 -3.22 -2.04 6.98
C ALA A 26 -2.98 -0.69 7.66
N ASP A 27 -3.30 -0.57 8.96
CA ASP A 27 -3.09 0.66 9.72
C ASP A 27 -1.60 0.98 9.89
N ASP A 28 -0.72 -0.01 10.05
CA ASP A 28 0.73 0.21 10.13
C ASP A 28 1.31 0.74 8.82
N ILE A 29 0.80 0.26 7.68
CA ILE A 29 1.20 0.75 6.37
C ILE A 29 0.69 2.17 6.14
N MET A 30 -0.56 2.42 6.49
CA MET A 30 -1.26 3.65 6.15
C MET A 30 -1.14 4.76 7.18
N ALA A 31 -0.60 4.49 8.37
CA ALA A 31 -0.56 5.47 9.47
C ALA A 31 0.10 6.80 9.08
N GLY A 32 1.17 6.77 8.28
CA GLY A 32 1.85 7.97 7.80
C GLY A 32 1.04 8.81 6.82
N PHE A 33 0.01 8.21 6.22
CA PHE A 33 -0.83 8.92 5.24
C PHE A 33 -1.98 9.69 5.90
N TYR A 34 -2.45 9.25 7.06
CA TYR A 34 -3.60 9.88 7.72
C TYR A 34 -3.30 11.33 8.12
N GLY A 35 -4.20 12.25 7.76
CA GLY A 35 -4.03 13.67 8.02
C GLY A 35 -3.00 14.38 7.14
N ASN A 36 -2.46 13.68 6.15
CA ASN A 36 -1.45 14.19 5.22
C ASN A 36 -1.95 14.06 3.77
N THR A 37 -1.17 14.59 2.85
CA THR A 37 -1.54 14.59 1.42
C THR A 37 -0.50 13.82 0.60
N VAL A 38 -0.96 12.89 -0.22
CA VAL A 38 -0.15 12.26 -1.25
C VAL A 38 -0.29 13.07 -2.54
N ILE A 39 0.80 13.69 -2.96
CA ILE A 39 0.85 14.39 -4.24
C ILE A 39 1.39 13.43 -5.28
N SER A 40 0.64 13.25 -6.36
CA SER A 40 1.04 12.45 -7.51
C SER A 40 1.23 13.38 -8.70
N ALA A 41 2.42 13.36 -9.27
CA ALA A 41 2.77 14.17 -10.42
C ALA A 41 3.33 13.31 -11.55
N GLY A 42 2.94 13.61 -12.77
CA GLY A 42 3.44 12.94 -13.97
C GLY A 42 2.71 13.44 -15.20
N GLY A 43 3.47 13.76 -16.24
CA GLY A 43 2.91 14.40 -17.44
C GLY A 43 2.25 15.74 -17.08
N MET A 44 1.03 15.95 -17.55
CA MET A 44 0.27 17.18 -17.32
C MET A 44 -0.76 17.06 -16.19
N LEU A 45 -0.74 15.96 -15.45
CA LEU A 45 -1.70 15.67 -14.39
C LEU A 45 -1.02 15.71 -13.03
N GLU A 46 -1.57 16.47 -12.11
CA GLU A 46 -1.22 16.44 -10.69
C GLU A 46 -2.44 16.06 -9.87
N SER A 47 -2.28 15.21 -8.87
CA SER A 47 -3.36 14.85 -7.98
C SER A 47 -2.96 14.95 -6.52
N HIS A 48 -3.92 15.31 -5.68
CA HIS A 48 -3.80 15.36 -4.22
C HIS A 48 -4.78 14.35 -3.64
N THR A 49 -4.26 13.36 -2.95
CA THR A 49 -5.05 12.27 -2.37
C THR A 49 -4.96 12.31 -0.85
N HIS A 50 -6.09 12.16 -0.20
CA HIS A 50 -6.22 12.06 1.25
C HIS A 50 -6.79 10.71 1.61
N TYR A 51 -6.07 9.96 2.44
CA TYR A 51 -6.52 8.67 2.98
C TYR A 51 -6.91 8.85 4.45
N ARG A 52 -8.02 8.24 4.86
CA ARG A 52 -8.53 8.31 6.24
C ARG A 52 -8.58 6.93 6.88
N ALA A 53 -8.48 6.93 8.20
CA ALA A 53 -8.50 5.70 9.00
C ALA A 53 -9.84 4.94 8.92
N ASP A 54 -10.91 5.60 8.52
CA ASP A 54 -12.22 4.97 8.28
C ASP A 54 -12.32 4.25 6.92
N HIS A 55 -11.20 4.10 6.21
CA HIS A 55 -11.08 3.49 4.89
C HIS A 55 -11.74 4.27 3.75
N THR A 56 -11.94 5.56 3.95
CA THR A 56 -12.35 6.46 2.87
C THR A 56 -11.15 7.22 2.31
N PHE A 57 -11.28 7.67 1.08
CA PHE A 57 -10.32 8.56 0.44
C PHE A 57 -11.05 9.58 -0.43
N ASP A 58 -10.37 10.67 -0.69
CA ASP A 58 -10.72 11.58 -1.77
C ASP A 58 -9.48 11.96 -2.56
N VAL A 59 -9.68 12.36 -3.80
CA VAL A 59 -8.64 12.84 -4.68
C VAL A 59 -9.12 14.05 -5.46
N THR A 60 -8.28 15.06 -5.53
CA THR A 60 -8.45 16.20 -6.45
C THR A 60 -7.35 16.12 -7.48
N ALA A 61 -7.70 16.01 -8.73
CA ALA A 61 -6.77 15.97 -9.84
C ALA A 61 -6.91 17.23 -10.69
N THR A 62 -5.80 17.81 -11.08
CA THR A 62 -5.75 19.00 -11.93
C THR A 62 -4.95 18.69 -13.19
N ALA A 63 -5.55 18.95 -14.32
CA ALA A 63 -4.93 18.79 -15.63
C ALA A 63 -5.41 19.91 -16.56
N MET A 64 -4.48 20.57 -17.24
CA MET A 64 -4.79 21.60 -18.24
C MET A 64 -5.75 22.68 -17.73
N GLY A 65 -5.57 23.13 -16.47
CA GLY A 65 -6.41 24.16 -15.85
C GLY A 65 -7.78 23.67 -15.38
N ARG A 66 -8.07 22.37 -15.47
CA ARG A 66 -9.31 21.76 -14.98
C ARG A 66 -9.06 20.92 -13.77
N SER A 67 -9.99 20.97 -12.81
CA SER A 67 -9.95 20.16 -11.59
C SER A 67 -11.06 19.11 -11.61
N PHE A 68 -10.71 17.91 -11.15
CA PHE A 68 -11.62 16.79 -10.98
C PHE A 68 -11.57 16.33 -9.55
N ASN A 69 -12.72 16.01 -8.97
CA ASN A 69 -12.83 15.43 -7.65
C ASN A 69 -13.35 14.00 -7.76
N ALA A 70 -12.74 13.10 -7.01
CA ALA A 70 -13.23 11.74 -6.88
C ALA A 70 -13.12 11.30 -5.44
N LYS A 71 -13.93 10.35 -5.05
CA LYS A 71 -13.92 9.77 -3.69
C LYS A 71 -14.31 8.31 -3.74
N GLY A 72 -14.04 7.63 -2.66
CA GLY A 72 -14.38 6.22 -2.51
C GLY A 72 -13.82 5.62 -1.24
N THR A 73 -13.55 4.32 -1.31
CA THR A 73 -13.01 3.55 -0.20
C THR A 73 -11.69 2.89 -0.60
N TRP A 74 -10.85 2.63 0.38
CA TRP A 74 -9.60 1.94 0.17
C TRP A 74 -9.49 0.72 1.09
N LYS A 75 -8.68 -0.23 0.67
CA LYS A 75 -8.28 -1.38 1.48
C LYS A 75 -6.88 -1.83 1.08
N ILE A 76 -6.21 -2.51 1.98
CA ILE A 76 -5.02 -3.31 1.65
C ILE A 76 -5.51 -4.73 1.39
N ASP A 77 -5.21 -5.26 0.21
CA ASP A 77 -5.60 -6.62 -0.16
C ASP A 77 -4.64 -7.67 0.42
N ASP A 78 -4.93 -8.94 0.20
CA ASP A 78 -4.12 -10.07 0.66
C ASP A 78 -2.75 -10.17 -0.02
N LYS A 79 -2.54 -9.43 -1.10
CA LYS A 79 -1.26 -9.32 -1.81
C LYS A 79 -0.42 -8.13 -1.35
N GLY A 80 -0.88 -7.38 -0.34
CA GLY A 80 -0.22 -6.18 0.13
C GLY A 80 -0.36 -4.98 -0.78
N GLN A 81 -1.41 -4.93 -1.59
CA GLN A 81 -1.69 -3.81 -2.48
C GLN A 81 -2.72 -2.87 -1.86
N LEU A 82 -2.52 -1.57 -2.06
CA LEU A 82 -3.51 -0.54 -1.76
C LEU A 82 -4.49 -0.47 -2.92
N CYS A 83 -5.72 -0.90 -2.68
CA CYS A 83 -6.78 -0.92 -3.66
C CYS A 83 -7.79 0.18 -3.37
N ARG A 84 -8.01 1.06 -4.33
CA ARG A 84 -8.98 2.17 -4.24
C ARG A 84 -10.19 1.83 -5.11
N THR A 85 -11.36 1.85 -4.50
CA THR A 85 -12.62 1.72 -5.20
C THR A 85 -13.30 3.08 -5.26
N TYR A 86 -13.44 3.61 -6.46
CA TYR A 86 -14.08 4.90 -6.70
C TYR A 86 -15.60 4.75 -6.74
N GLU A 87 -16.33 5.70 -6.17
CA GLU A 87 -17.80 5.76 -6.31
C GLU A 87 -18.20 5.99 -7.75
N THR A 88 -17.47 6.88 -8.43
CA THR A 88 -17.60 7.10 -9.88
C THR A 88 -16.20 7.14 -10.45
N ALA A 89 -15.82 6.09 -11.17
CA ALA A 89 -14.49 6.02 -11.77
C ALA A 89 -14.39 6.93 -12.99
N PRO A 90 -13.28 7.66 -13.15
CA PRO A 90 -12.99 8.34 -14.41
C PRO A 90 -12.96 7.37 -15.59
N PRO A 91 -13.32 7.80 -16.81
CA PRO A 91 -13.24 6.95 -17.98
C PRO A 91 -11.86 6.32 -18.16
N ALA A 92 -11.81 5.06 -18.59
CA ALA A 92 -10.60 4.28 -18.83
C ALA A 92 -9.71 4.01 -17.60
N MET A 93 -10.18 4.31 -16.40
CA MET A 93 -9.48 3.98 -15.16
C MET A 93 -9.98 2.64 -14.61
N PRO A 94 -9.08 1.72 -14.23
CA PRO A 94 -9.49 0.49 -13.53
C PRO A 94 -10.20 0.83 -12.22
N ASN A 95 -11.26 0.09 -11.91
CA ASN A 95 -11.99 0.23 -10.65
C ASN A 95 -12.31 -1.16 -10.08
N PRO A 96 -11.65 -1.62 -9.02
CA PRO A 96 -10.68 -0.88 -8.19
C PRO A 96 -9.32 -0.66 -8.88
N LEU A 97 -8.64 0.39 -8.45
CA LEU A 97 -7.25 0.65 -8.82
C LEU A 97 -6.34 0.19 -7.69
N CYS A 98 -5.49 -0.79 -7.97
CA CYS A 98 -4.57 -1.37 -6.99
C CYS A 98 -3.13 -1.00 -7.30
N ILE A 99 -2.40 -0.56 -6.28
CA ILE A 99 -0.99 -0.17 -6.36
C ILE A 99 -0.22 -0.81 -5.21
N PRO A 100 1.09 -1.02 -5.34
CA PRO A 100 1.90 -1.50 -4.23
C PRO A 100 1.74 -0.58 -3.01
N ALA A 101 1.54 -1.17 -1.83
CA ALA A 101 1.40 -0.44 -0.58
C ALA A 101 2.68 -0.59 0.24
N GLU A 102 3.24 0.55 0.66
CA GLU A 102 4.42 0.62 1.50
C GLU A 102 4.25 1.74 2.53
N PRO A 103 4.81 1.60 3.74
CA PRO A 103 4.85 2.70 4.69
C PRO A 103 5.70 3.85 4.15
N HIS A 104 5.22 5.07 4.31
CA HIS A 104 5.96 6.28 3.97
C HIS A 104 5.90 7.32 5.09
N LYS A 105 6.89 8.19 5.11
CA LYS A 105 7.01 9.31 6.04
C LYS A 105 6.84 10.62 5.28
N ILE A 106 6.45 11.66 6.00
CA ILE A 106 6.42 13.02 5.47
C ILE A 106 7.79 13.37 4.87
N GLY A 107 7.78 13.83 3.63
CA GLY A 107 8.97 14.17 2.85
C GLY A 107 9.45 13.06 1.93
N ASP A 108 8.94 11.83 2.07
CA ASP A 108 9.29 10.74 1.16
C ASP A 108 8.76 11.01 -0.25
N SER A 109 9.56 10.60 -1.24
CA SER A 109 9.14 10.53 -2.64
C SER A 109 9.43 9.13 -3.18
N TRP A 110 8.51 8.61 -3.97
CA TRP A 110 8.64 7.30 -4.62
C TRP A 110 7.96 7.30 -5.98
N SER A 111 8.23 6.28 -6.77
CA SER A 111 7.62 6.13 -8.09
C SER A 111 6.61 5.02 -8.11
N VAL A 112 5.50 5.25 -8.81
CA VAL A 112 4.49 4.24 -9.10
C VAL A 112 4.22 4.25 -10.60
N THR A 113 4.09 3.08 -11.20
CA THR A 113 3.79 2.95 -12.63
C THR A 113 2.35 2.52 -12.83
N PHE A 114 1.61 3.30 -13.60
CA PHE A 114 0.26 2.96 -14.06
C PHE A 114 0.24 2.90 -15.57
N ASN A 115 -0.35 1.85 -16.14
CA ASN A 115 -0.52 1.73 -17.60
C ASN A 115 0.76 2.07 -18.39
N GLY A 116 1.92 1.62 -17.87
CA GLY A 116 3.22 1.90 -18.47
C GLY A 116 3.75 3.32 -18.26
N ARG A 117 3.08 4.17 -17.49
CA ARG A 117 3.51 5.54 -17.18
C ARG A 117 3.95 5.65 -15.73
N ALA A 118 5.17 6.17 -15.52
CA ALA A 118 5.70 6.44 -14.20
C ALA A 118 5.12 7.76 -13.66
N ARG A 119 4.76 7.73 -12.37
CA ARG A 119 4.33 8.91 -11.62
C ARG A 119 5.18 9.03 -10.38
N THR A 120 5.52 10.25 -10.02
CA THR A 120 6.22 10.54 -8.77
C THR A 120 5.21 10.88 -7.69
N MET A 121 5.28 10.14 -6.57
CA MET A 121 4.46 10.34 -5.40
C MET A 121 5.30 11.04 -4.33
N THR A 122 4.71 11.99 -3.62
CA THR A 122 5.34 12.68 -2.50
C THR A 122 4.35 12.79 -1.36
N LEU A 123 4.79 12.47 -0.14
CA LEU A 123 3.97 12.62 1.06
C LEU A 123 4.25 13.95 1.72
N LYS A 124 3.26 14.82 1.75
CA LYS A 124 3.33 16.14 2.39
C LYS A 124 2.50 16.20 3.66
N ALA A 125 3.01 16.95 4.64
CA ALA A 125 2.32 17.20 5.89
C ALA A 125 1.04 18.01 5.68
N GLY A 126 -0.02 17.63 6.40
CA GLY A 126 -1.28 18.34 6.40
C GLY A 126 -2.16 18.06 5.17
N ILE A 127 -3.33 18.67 5.17
CA ILE A 127 -4.30 18.54 4.09
C ILE A 127 -4.15 19.73 3.15
N GLU A 128 -3.84 19.43 1.90
CA GLU A 128 -3.71 20.40 0.82
C GLU A 128 -4.74 20.17 -0.29
#